data_52d261f1510c95063621e2eda95ff03c
#
_entry.id   52d261f1510c95063621e2eda95ff03c
#
_cell.length_a   1.000
_cell.length_b   1.000
_cell.length_c   1.000
_cell.angle_alpha   90.00
_cell.angle_beta   90.00
_cell.angle_gamma   90.00
#
_symmetry.space_group_name_H-M   'P 1'
#
loop_
_entity.id
_entity.type
_entity.pdbx_description
1 polymer ?
#
loop_
_entity_poly.entity_id
_entity_poly.type
_entity_poly.pdbx_seq_one_letter_code
_entity_poly.pdbx_strand_id
1 'polypeptide(L)'
;VKEVIALIKQKHFPIEKLLISSFKKEALSICQELMPEVRRGFICEVWNDFSLESLQPLDLYSIHIDHRILDEPIAKAIKTSGAILKIWTLNDPLLASKYLNLGVDNIITDVPHKF
;
A
#
# COMPACT_ATOMS: atom_id res chain seq x y z
N VAL A 1 -13.02 1.24 -10.85
CA VAL A 1 -11.64 1.43 -11.36
C VAL A 1 -11.63 1.98 -12.77
N LYS A 2 -12.47 1.46 -13.65
CA LYS A 2 -12.49 1.91 -15.05
C LYS A 2 -12.88 3.39 -15.16
N GLU A 3 -13.83 3.84 -14.37
CA GLU A 3 -14.26 5.23 -14.34
C GLU A 3 -13.13 6.16 -13.85
N VAL A 4 -12.40 5.72 -12.83
CA VAL A 4 -11.27 6.48 -12.30
C VAL A 4 -10.16 6.60 -13.35
N ILE A 5 -9.83 5.50 -14.01
CA ILE A 5 -8.80 5.50 -15.06
C ILE A 5 -9.21 6.41 -16.20
N ALA A 6 -10.47 6.34 -16.64
CA ALA A 6 -10.99 7.22 -17.71
C ALA A 6 -10.88 8.69 -17.33
N LEU A 7 -11.21 9.03 -16.08
CA LEU A 7 -11.12 10.40 -15.58
C LEU A 7 -9.68 10.90 -15.55
N ILE A 8 -8.74 10.06 -15.11
CA ILE A 8 -7.32 10.39 -15.08
C ILE A 8 -6.82 10.73 -16.49
N LYS A 9 -7.17 9.90 -17.48
CA LYS A 9 -6.78 10.11 -18.86
C LYS A 9 -7.42 11.37 -19.44
N GLN A 10 -8.71 11.58 -19.16
CA GLN A 10 -9.45 12.74 -19.67
C GLN A 10 -8.89 14.06 -19.13
N LYS A 11 -8.49 14.10 -17.86
CA LYS A 11 -8.00 15.30 -17.19
C LYS A 11 -6.50 15.51 -17.36
N HIS A 12 -5.80 14.59 -18.03
CA HIS A 12 -4.35 14.66 -18.22
C HIS A 12 -3.59 14.81 -16.90
N PHE A 13 -4.03 14.07 -15.87
CA PHE A 13 -3.43 14.15 -14.56
C PHE A 13 -2.02 13.57 -14.58
N PRO A 14 -1.05 14.18 -13.88
CA PRO A 14 0.33 13.67 -13.85
C PRO A 14 0.39 12.31 -13.14
N ILE A 15 0.67 11.27 -13.94
CA ILE A 15 0.65 9.87 -13.48
C ILE A 15 1.68 9.62 -12.38
N GLU A 16 2.82 10.28 -12.45
CA GLU A 16 3.90 10.12 -11.46
C GLU A 16 3.51 10.61 -10.05
N LYS A 17 2.41 11.36 -9.95
CA LYS A 17 1.88 11.85 -8.67
C LYS A 17 0.73 11.02 -8.14
N LEU A 18 0.38 9.93 -8.85
CA LEU A 18 -0.77 9.10 -8.49
C LEU A 18 -0.36 7.79 -7.87
N LEU A 19 -1.16 7.36 -6.92
CA LEU A 19 -1.13 6.02 -6.35
C LEU A 19 -2.57 5.54 -6.23
N ILE A 20 -2.90 4.43 -6.88
CA ILE A 20 -4.21 3.81 -6.75
C ILE A 20 -4.07 2.67 -5.75
N SER A 21 -4.86 2.70 -4.68
CA SER A 21 -4.85 1.65 -3.67
C SER A 21 -6.23 1.03 -3.51
N SER A 22 -6.25 -0.25 -3.18
CA SER A 22 -7.49 -1.00 -2.99
C SER A 22 -7.27 -2.21 -2.10
N PHE A 23 -8.32 -2.63 -1.41
CA PHE A 23 -8.40 -3.92 -0.73
C PHE A 23 -8.61 -5.07 -1.71
N LYS A 24 -9.00 -4.78 -2.95
CA LYS A 24 -9.39 -5.79 -3.95
C LYS A 24 -8.29 -5.99 -4.97
N LYS A 25 -7.73 -7.19 -5.03
CA LYS A 25 -6.71 -7.54 -6.03
C LYS A 25 -7.23 -7.39 -7.45
N GLU A 26 -8.51 -7.69 -7.67
CA GLU A 26 -9.15 -7.57 -8.99
C GLU A 26 -9.14 -6.13 -9.49
N ALA A 27 -9.41 -5.16 -8.61
CA ALA A 27 -9.36 -3.75 -8.95
C ALA A 27 -7.96 -3.32 -9.37
N LEU A 28 -6.95 -3.79 -8.66
CA LEU A 28 -5.55 -3.49 -8.98
C LEU A 28 -5.10 -4.18 -10.27
N SER A 29 -5.59 -5.38 -10.54
CA SER A 29 -5.32 -6.08 -11.79
C SER A 29 -5.90 -5.33 -12.98
N ILE A 30 -7.10 -4.81 -12.87
CA ILE A 30 -7.73 -3.99 -13.90
C ILE A 30 -6.92 -2.70 -14.11
N CYS A 31 -6.49 -2.06 -13.05
CA CYS A 31 -5.65 -0.87 -13.12
C CYS A 31 -4.34 -1.17 -13.86
N GLN A 32 -3.70 -2.30 -13.54
CA GLN A 32 -2.46 -2.73 -14.19
C GLN A 32 -2.66 -2.95 -15.69
N GLU A 33 -3.79 -3.52 -16.08
CA GLU A 33 -4.11 -3.77 -17.48
C GLU A 33 -4.37 -2.47 -18.25
N LEU A 34 -5.16 -1.56 -17.67
CA LEU A 34 -5.58 -0.33 -18.35
C LEU A 34 -4.55 0.79 -18.29
N MET A 35 -3.74 0.85 -17.24
CA MET A 35 -2.77 1.91 -17.04
C MET A 35 -1.60 1.39 -16.19
N PRO A 36 -0.72 0.55 -16.80
CA PRO A 36 0.34 -0.13 -16.05
C PRO A 36 1.35 0.81 -15.39
N GLU A 37 1.50 2.02 -15.88
CA GLU A 37 2.44 3.01 -15.35
C GLU A 37 1.98 3.70 -14.06
N VAL A 38 0.71 3.57 -13.69
CA VAL A 38 0.21 4.11 -12.42
C VAL A 38 0.64 3.20 -11.28
N ARG A 39 1.19 3.79 -10.22
CA ARG A 39 1.59 3.06 -9.02
C ARG A 39 0.37 2.44 -8.35
N ARG A 40 0.51 1.19 -7.92
CA ARG A 40 -0.56 0.43 -7.28
C ARG A 40 -0.16 0.07 -5.86
N GLY A 41 -1.10 0.24 -4.92
CA GLY A 41 -0.94 -0.15 -3.54
C GLY A 41 -2.03 -1.13 -3.13
N PHE A 42 -1.65 -2.19 -2.41
CA PHE A 42 -2.62 -3.13 -1.87
C PHE A 42 -2.86 -2.82 -0.40
N ILE A 43 -4.14 -2.66 -0.03
CA ILE A 43 -4.55 -2.42 1.36
C ILE A 43 -4.97 -3.76 1.95
N CYS A 44 -4.33 -4.18 3.04
CA CYS A 44 -4.63 -5.48 3.63
C CYS A 44 -4.80 -5.41 5.15
N GLU A 45 -5.72 -6.23 5.64
CA GLU A 45 -6.01 -6.40 7.06
C GLU A 45 -5.82 -7.84 7.51
N VAL A 46 -5.41 -8.73 6.58
CA VAL A 46 -5.11 -10.13 6.83
C VAL A 46 -3.81 -10.49 6.12
N TRP A 47 -2.94 -11.23 6.77
CA TRP A 47 -1.68 -11.67 6.19
C TRP A 47 -1.41 -13.11 6.56
N ASN A 48 -0.95 -13.91 5.59
CA ASN A 48 -0.57 -15.30 5.81
C ASN A 48 0.67 -15.63 4.94
N ASP A 49 1.14 -16.87 5.01
CA ASP A 49 2.36 -17.30 4.31
C ASP A 49 2.28 -17.22 2.78
N PHE A 50 1.07 -17.14 2.24
CA PHE A 50 0.84 -17.08 0.79
C PHE A 50 0.54 -15.68 0.28
N SER A 51 0.42 -14.70 1.18
CA SER A 51 0.00 -13.34 0.80
C SER A 51 0.95 -12.70 -0.20
N LEU A 52 2.25 -12.76 0.05
CA LEU A 52 3.24 -12.12 -0.81
C LEU A 52 3.26 -12.75 -2.19
N GLU A 53 3.22 -14.08 -2.27
CA GLU A 53 3.17 -14.79 -3.54
C GLU A 53 1.95 -14.41 -4.37
N SER A 54 0.79 -14.30 -3.73
CA SER A 54 -0.45 -13.95 -4.42
C SER A 54 -0.45 -12.51 -4.95
N LEU A 55 0.36 -11.63 -4.36
CA LEU A 55 0.45 -10.22 -4.75
C LEU A 55 1.51 -9.97 -5.82
N GLN A 56 2.44 -10.90 -6.00
CA GLN A 56 3.58 -10.71 -6.90
C GLN A 56 3.18 -10.30 -8.33
N PRO A 57 2.15 -10.91 -8.97
CA PRO A 57 1.79 -10.53 -10.33
C PRO A 57 1.30 -9.10 -10.49
N LEU A 58 0.92 -8.42 -9.41
CA LEU A 58 0.42 -7.06 -9.45
C LEU A 58 1.50 -6.00 -9.53
N ASP A 59 2.76 -6.37 -9.31
CA ASP A 59 3.90 -5.46 -9.32
C ASP A 59 3.62 -4.20 -8.48
N LEU A 60 3.40 -4.40 -7.19
CA LEU A 60 2.96 -3.36 -6.29
C LEU A 60 4.07 -2.37 -5.95
N TYR A 61 3.72 -1.08 -5.98
CA TYR A 61 4.57 -0.02 -5.44
C TYR A 61 4.57 -0.03 -3.91
N SER A 62 3.40 -0.28 -3.30
CA SER A 62 3.26 -0.23 -1.84
C SER A 62 2.29 -1.27 -1.33
N ILE A 63 2.48 -1.65 -0.07
CA ILE A 63 1.57 -2.49 0.70
C ILE A 63 1.19 -1.72 1.95
N HIS A 64 -0.11 -1.53 2.12
CA HIS A 64 -0.70 -0.77 3.23
C HIS A 64 -1.36 -1.76 4.18
N ILE A 65 -0.70 -2.06 5.28
CA ILE A 65 -1.13 -3.11 6.21
C ILE A 65 -1.67 -2.51 7.50
N ASP A 66 -2.73 -3.12 8.04
CA ASP A 66 -3.25 -2.78 9.35
C ASP A 66 -2.13 -2.95 10.39
N HIS A 67 -1.80 -1.89 11.12
CA HIS A 67 -0.69 -1.92 12.07
C HIS A 67 -0.84 -3.00 13.14
N ARG A 68 -2.07 -3.41 13.46
CA ARG A 68 -2.35 -4.39 14.51
C ARG A 68 -1.86 -5.79 14.16
N ILE A 69 -1.72 -6.11 12.86
CA ILE A 69 -1.26 -7.42 12.43
C ILE A 69 0.22 -7.43 12.02
N LEU A 70 0.85 -6.27 11.95
CA LEU A 70 2.25 -6.18 11.52
C LEU A 70 3.19 -6.66 12.63
N ASP A 71 4.09 -7.57 12.26
CA ASP A 71 5.17 -8.03 13.11
C ASP A 71 6.49 -8.01 12.33
N GLU A 72 7.59 -8.39 12.96
CA GLU A 72 8.89 -8.36 12.35
C GLU A 72 9.01 -9.26 11.11
N PRO A 73 8.57 -10.54 11.13
CA PRO A 73 8.64 -11.38 9.94
C PRO A 73 7.83 -10.82 8.76
N ILE A 74 6.65 -10.29 9.00
CA ILE A 74 5.80 -9.69 7.96
C ILE A 74 6.49 -8.46 7.37
N ALA A 75 6.98 -7.56 8.23
CA ALA A 75 7.68 -6.35 7.79
C ALA A 75 8.90 -6.70 6.93
N LYS A 76 9.68 -7.68 7.36
CA LYS A 76 10.86 -8.12 6.61
C LYS A 76 10.48 -8.69 5.25
N ALA A 77 9.44 -9.49 5.16
CA ALA A 77 8.97 -10.06 3.90
C ALA A 77 8.54 -8.97 2.93
N ILE A 78 7.78 -8.00 3.40
CA ILE A 78 7.30 -6.89 2.56
C ILE A 78 8.49 -6.04 2.08
N LYS A 79 9.40 -5.69 2.96
CA LYS A 79 10.57 -4.88 2.60
C LYS A 79 11.47 -5.61 1.61
N THR A 80 11.67 -6.92 1.80
CA THR A 80 12.49 -7.73 0.91
C THR A 80 11.87 -7.80 -0.50
N SER A 81 10.54 -7.73 -0.62
CA SER A 81 9.87 -7.71 -1.92
C SER A 81 10.11 -6.43 -2.72
N GLY A 82 10.63 -5.39 -2.08
CA GLY A 82 10.85 -4.09 -2.72
C GLY A 82 9.69 -3.12 -2.62
N ALA A 83 8.54 -3.54 -2.07
CA ALA A 83 7.40 -2.65 -1.90
C ALA A 83 7.62 -1.67 -0.75
N ILE A 84 7.07 -0.48 -0.89
CA ILE A 84 6.99 0.50 0.20
C ILE A 84 6.02 -0.04 1.25
N LEU A 85 6.43 -0.02 2.50
CA LEU A 85 5.60 -0.51 3.61
C LEU A 85 4.92 0.66 4.31
N LYS A 86 3.59 0.69 4.23
CA LYS A 86 2.76 1.68 4.91
C LYS A 86 1.87 1.00 5.93
N ILE A 87 1.64 1.65 7.05
CA ILE A 87 0.69 1.14 8.06
C ILE A 87 -0.46 2.11 8.25
N TRP A 88 -1.62 1.58 8.62
CA TRP A 88 -2.84 2.34 8.88
C TRP A 88 -3.63 1.70 10.02
N THR A 89 -4.51 2.32 10.67
CA THR A 89 -4.50 3.75 10.97
C THR A 89 -3.88 3.86 12.34
N LEU A 90 -2.76 4.54 12.47
CA LEU A 90 -2.05 4.68 13.74
C LEU A 90 -2.24 6.10 14.26
N ASN A 91 -2.96 6.23 15.37
CA ASN A 91 -3.28 7.52 15.98
C ASN A 91 -2.53 7.80 17.28
N ASP A 92 -1.71 6.84 17.73
CA ASP A 92 -0.91 6.99 18.95
C ASP A 92 0.56 7.22 18.58
N PRO A 93 1.07 8.47 18.72
CA PRO A 93 2.46 8.76 18.36
C PRO A 93 3.48 8.02 19.23
N LEU A 94 3.09 7.53 20.40
CA LEU A 94 4.00 6.75 21.26
C LEU A 94 4.39 5.41 20.63
N LEU A 95 3.59 4.90 19.71
CA LEU A 95 3.87 3.64 19.00
C LEU A 95 4.68 3.84 17.72
N ALA A 96 4.92 5.08 17.29
CA ALA A 96 5.59 5.36 16.03
C ALA A 96 6.98 4.74 15.96
N SER A 97 7.79 4.89 17.03
CA SER A 97 9.15 4.34 17.06
C SER A 97 9.18 2.84 16.86
N LYS A 98 8.25 2.12 17.48
CA LYS A 98 8.13 0.68 17.33
C LYS A 98 8.01 0.28 15.86
N TYR A 99 7.10 0.94 15.13
CA TYR A 99 6.84 0.60 13.74
C TYR A 99 7.96 1.08 12.81
N LEU A 100 8.52 2.25 13.07
CA LEU A 100 9.67 2.73 12.30
C LEU A 100 10.87 1.79 12.44
N ASN A 101 11.07 1.22 13.63
CA ASN A 101 12.13 0.23 13.85
C ASN A 101 11.88 -1.09 13.11
N LEU A 102 10.63 -1.39 12.74
CA LEU A 102 10.31 -2.54 11.90
C LEU A 102 10.54 -2.27 10.41
N GLY A 103 10.92 -1.05 10.03
CA GLY A 103 11.17 -0.70 8.64
C GLY A 103 9.98 -0.09 7.92
N VAL A 104 8.95 0.34 8.66
CA VAL A 104 7.80 1.05 8.08
C VAL A 104 8.26 2.35 7.44
N ASP A 105 7.87 2.56 6.20
CA ASP A 105 8.23 3.76 5.43
C ASP A 105 7.26 4.93 5.68
N ASN A 106 5.97 4.63 5.85
CA ASN A 106 4.95 5.65 6.03
C ASN A 106 3.91 5.21 7.06
N ILE A 107 3.44 6.17 7.85
CA ILE A 107 2.36 5.99 8.81
C ILE A 107 1.16 6.79 8.32
N ILE A 108 0.01 6.13 8.19
CA ILE A 108 -1.25 6.77 7.86
C ILE A 108 -2.02 7.00 9.15
N THR A 109 -2.35 8.26 9.42
CA THR A 109 -2.99 8.67 10.67
C THR A 109 -4.10 9.68 10.41
N ASP A 110 -5.09 9.71 11.31
CA ASP A 110 -6.13 10.73 11.32
C ASP A 110 -5.68 12.01 12.03
N VAL A 111 -4.57 11.95 12.76
CA VAL A 111 -4.11 13.03 13.64
C VAL A 111 -2.64 13.40 13.39
N PRO A 112 -2.29 13.80 12.16
CA PRO A 112 -0.88 14.05 11.81
C PRO A 112 -0.22 15.11 12.67
N HIS A 113 -1.00 16.05 13.22
CA HIS A 113 -0.50 17.10 14.07
C HIS A 113 0.04 16.60 15.42
N LYS A 114 -0.23 15.34 15.79
CA LYS A 114 0.28 14.76 17.03
C LYS A 114 1.62 14.03 16.83
N PHE A 115 2.01 13.86 15.59
CA PHE A 115 3.27 13.21 15.23
C PHE A 115 4.32 14.26 14.92
#